data_101eec4a655391f9537c977a471b76f8
#
_entry.id   101eec4a655391f9537c977a471b76f8
#
_cell.length_a   1.000
_cell.length_b   1.000
_cell.length_c   1.000
_cell.angle_alpha   90.00
_cell.angle_beta   90.00
_cell.angle_gamma   90.00
#
_symmetry.space_group_name_H-M   'P 1'
#
loop_
_entity.id
_entity.type
_entity.pdbx_description
1 polymer ?
#
loop_
_entity_poly.entity_id
_entity_poly.type
_entity_poly.pdbx_seq_one_letter_code
_entity_poly.pdbx_strand_id
1 'polypeptide(L)'
;MIAVGIDLSLAATGLARVDTDDRLVIEVATVVSKPGPDRMRLTDRAERLDTITTAIAEFTEDADVAAIEGPAVAARNAGSRHDRSGLWWRVVQTLLDSGITVVEIAPAARAKYATGSGAAGKDKVILAVERRWPHAHASNNNEADAVALVSIAARLAGAPIEDSMPAANLAALTKYPTLNHPKGHS
;
A
#
# COMPACT_ATOMS: atom_id res chain seq x y z
N MET A 1 9.70 7.11 -13.00
CA MET A 1 8.81 7.51 -11.85
C MET A 1 8.73 6.38 -10.86
N ILE A 2 8.95 6.68 -9.58
CA ILE A 2 8.89 5.68 -8.51
C ILE A 2 7.49 5.66 -7.89
N ALA A 3 6.80 4.53 -7.99
CA ALA A 3 5.51 4.31 -7.34
C ALA A 3 5.65 3.35 -6.16
N VAL A 4 4.84 3.55 -5.12
CA VAL A 4 4.83 2.69 -3.92
C VAL A 4 3.41 2.28 -3.55
N GLY A 5 3.25 1.04 -3.07
CA GLY A 5 2.03 0.49 -2.49
C GLY A 5 2.24 0.11 -1.03
N ILE A 6 1.30 0.49 -0.16
CA ILE A 6 1.40 0.30 1.30
C ILE A 6 0.13 -0.38 1.83
N ASP A 7 0.23 -1.65 2.21
CA ASP A 7 -0.80 -2.36 2.99
C ASP A 7 -0.48 -2.21 4.48
N LEU A 8 -0.99 -1.14 5.09
CA LEU A 8 -0.60 -0.70 6.42
C LEU A 8 -1.23 -1.54 7.54
N SER A 9 -0.40 -2.09 8.42
CA SER A 9 -0.82 -2.88 9.57
C SER A 9 0.09 -2.66 10.79
N LEU A 10 -0.47 -2.77 12.00
CA LEU A 10 0.33 -2.77 13.23
C LEU A 10 1.19 -4.02 13.42
N ALA A 11 0.86 -5.13 12.77
CA ALA A 11 1.54 -6.40 12.97
C ALA A 11 2.53 -6.71 11.85
N ALA A 12 2.09 -6.52 10.61
CA ALA A 12 2.90 -6.81 9.43
C ALA A 12 2.42 -5.91 8.28
N THR A 13 3.14 -4.84 8.00
CA THR A 13 2.87 -3.93 6.88
C THR A 13 3.52 -4.47 5.62
N GLY A 14 2.73 -4.67 4.58
CA GLY A 14 3.23 -5.00 3.25
C GLY A 14 3.62 -3.75 2.48
N LEU A 15 4.75 -3.81 1.79
CA LEU A 15 5.29 -2.74 0.97
C LEU A 15 5.62 -3.28 -0.42
N ALA A 16 5.38 -2.47 -1.45
CA ALA A 16 5.82 -2.74 -2.81
C ALA A 16 6.30 -1.45 -3.47
N ARG A 17 7.38 -1.52 -4.25
CA ARG A 17 7.97 -0.39 -4.96
C ARG A 17 8.30 -0.78 -6.39
N VAL A 18 8.09 0.12 -7.32
CA VAL A 18 8.43 -0.07 -8.74
C VAL A 18 8.92 1.24 -9.35
N ASP A 19 9.98 1.16 -10.17
CA ASP A 19 10.25 2.19 -11.15
C ASP A 19 9.41 1.90 -12.39
N THR A 20 8.55 2.84 -12.79
CA THR A 20 7.67 2.64 -13.95
C THR A 20 8.41 2.58 -15.28
N ASP A 21 9.68 2.98 -15.32
CA ASP A 21 10.55 2.86 -16.48
C ASP A 21 11.20 1.45 -16.55
N ASP A 22 11.32 0.74 -15.40
CA ASP A 22 11.68 -0.66 -15.31
C ASP A 22 10.59 -1.49 -14.61
N ARG A 23 9.49 -1.72 -15.32
CA ARG A 23 8.28 -2.39 -14.83
C ARG A 23 8.45 -3.87 -14.48
N LEU A 24 9.57 -4.47 -14.84
CA LEU A 24 9.85 -5.88 -14.56
C LEU A 24 10.40 -6.12 -13.16
N VAL A 25 10.87 -5.07 -12.48
CA VAL A 25 11.40 -5.16 -11.13
C VAL A 25 10.43 -4.51 -10.16
N ILE A 26 9.67 -5.35 -9.44
CA ILE A 26 8.83 -4.91 -8.32
C ILE A 26 9.50 -5.39 -7.04
N GLU A 27 10.05 -4.46 -6.27
CA GLU A 27 10.58 -4.74 -4.96
C GLU A 27 9.45 -4.88 -3.95
N VAL A 28 9.49 -5.91 -3.10
CA VAL A 28 8.52 -6.12 -2.02
C VAL A 28 9.22 -6.30 -0.68
N ALA A 29 8.57 -5.85 0.38
CA ALA A 29 9.05 -6.00 1.75
C ALA A 29 7.88 -6.14 2.73
N THR A 30 8.17 -6.75 3.88
CA THR A 30 7.24 -6.80 5.01
C THR A 30 7.89 -6.19 6.25
N VAL A 31 7.31 -5.11 6.78
CA VAL A 31 7.70 -4.53 8.06
C VAL A 31 6.94 -5.23 9.18
N VAL A 32 7.63 -6.10 9.91
CA VAL A 32 7.04 -6.88 11.01
C VAL A 32 7.24 -6.14 12.33
N SER A 33 6.15 -5.97 13.08
CA SER A 33 6.19 -5.44 14.44
C SER A 33 5.54 -6.42 15.41
N LYS A 34 6.30 -6.83 16.43
CA LYS A 34 5.80 -7.80 17.43
C LYS A 34 4.59 -7.24 18.18
N PRO A 35 3.54 -8.05 18.38
CA PRO A 35 2.45 -7.70 19.29
C PRO A 35 3.03 -7.44 20.68
N GLY A 36 2.68 -6.32 21.29
CA GLY A 36 3.02 -6.08 22.68
C GLY A 36 2.05 -6.78 23.63
N PRO A 37 2.35 -6.83 24.94
CA PRO A 37 1.44 -7.31 25.95
C PRO A 37 0.13 -6.49 25.96
N ASP A 38 -0.95 -7.07 26.47
CA ASP A 38 -2.30 -6.44 26.50
C ASP A 38 -2.32 -5.02 27.11
N ARG A 39 -1.35 -4.72 27.97
CA ARG A 39 -1.17 -3.40 28.62
C ARG A 39 0.24 -2.86 28.36
N MET A 40 0.50 -2.46 27.12
CA MET A 40 1.73 -1.72 26.80
C MET A 40 1.72 -0.31 27.42
N ARG A 41 2.88 0.14 27.91
CA ARG A 41 3.06 1.54 28.30
C ARG A 41 2.85 2.45 27.07
N LEU A 42 2.46 3.67 27.29
CA LEU A 42 2.25 4.63 26.21
C LEU A 42 3.55 4.89 25.40
N THR A 43 4.70 4.92 26.10
CA THR A 43 6.01 5.03 25.45
C THR A 43 6.28 3.87 24.48
N ASP A 44 6.06 2.63 24.90
CA ASP A 44 6.33 1.44 24.10
C ASP A 44 5.40 1.40 22.85
N ARG A 45 4.15 1.86 23.01
CA ARG A 45 3.22 2.02 21.88
C ARG A 45 3.69 3.09 20.89
N ALA A 46 4.17 4.24 21.41
CA ALA A 46 4.69 5.32 20.59
C ALA A 46 5.94 4.88 19.82
N GLU A 47 6.89 4.22 20.49
CA GLU A 47 8.11 3.65 19.88
C GLU A 47 7.79 2.63 18.78
N ARG A 48 6.77 1.79 19.02
CA ARG A 48 6.30 0.83 18.01
C ARG A 48 5.78 1.52 16.75
N LEU A 49 4.95 2.55 16.90
CA LEU A 49 4.45 3.33 15.76
C LEU A 49 5.59 4.04 15.04
N ASP A 50 6.55 4.57 15.80
CA ASP A 50 7.73 5.24 15.26
C ASP A 50 8.57 4.28 14.41
N THR A 51 8.88 3.10 14.94
CA THR A 51 9.65 2.07 14.23
C THR A 51 9.00 1.70 12.88
N ILE A 52 7.67 1.49 12.88
CA ILE A 52 6.95 1.16 11.64
C ILE A 52 7.00 2.34 10.66
N THR A 53 6.77 3.56 11.14
CA THR A 53 6.77 4.77 10.28
C THR A 53 8.14 5.01 9.67
N THR A 54 9.22 4.86 10.46
CA THR A 54 10.61 5.04 10.00
C THR A 54 10.95 4.02 8.91
N ALA A 55 10.63 2.75 9.11
CA ALA A 55 10.89 1.72 8.10
C ALA A 55 10.10 1.96 6.78
N ILE A 56 8.86 2.50 6.88
CA ILE A 56 8.10 2.90 5.70
C ILE A 56 8.75 4.12 5.02
N ALA A 57 9.19 5.12 5.78
CA ALA A 57 9.85 6.31 5.23
C ALA A 57 11.13 5.95 4.48
N GLU A 58 11.95 5.05 5.03
CA GLU A 58 13.15 4.53 4.37
C GLU A 58 12.82 3.80 3.05
N PHE A 59 11.79 2.94 3.06
CA PHE A 59 11.38 2.21 1.87
C PHE A 59 10.78 3.12 0.78
N THR A 60 10.17 4.23 1.17
CA THR A 60 9.54 5.20 0.26
C THR A 60 10.45 6.35 -0.13
N GLU A 61 11.73 6.30 0.23
CA GLU A 61 12.71 7.30 -0.18
C GLU A 61 12.68 7.45 -1.71
N ASP A 62 12.70 8.69 -2.19
CA ASP A 62 12.59 9.05 -3.61
C ASP A 62 11.28 8.65 -4.33
N ALA A 63 10.27 8.19 -3.61
CA ALA A 63 8.98 7.89 -4.23
C ALA A 63 8.29 9.19 -4.72
N ASP A 64 7.65 9.08 -5.88
CA ASP A 64 6.86 10.16 -6.47
C ASP A 64 5.39 10.06 -6.09
N VAL A 65 4.88 8.83 -6.00
CA VAL A 65 3.47 8.54 -5.71
C VAL A 65 3.34 7.31 -4.81
N ALA A 66 2.40 7.36 -3.87
CA ALA A 66 2.08 6.23 -2.99
C ALA A 66 0.57 5.96 -2.96
N ALA A 67 0.17 4.69 -3.07
CA ALA A 67 -1.17 4.24 -2.71
C ALA A 67 -1.13 3.55 -1.35
N ILE A 68 -1.94 4.01 -0.42
CA ILE A 68 -2.09 3.43 0.91
C ILE A 68 -3.51 2.88 1.09
N GLU A 69 -3.64 1.69 1.68
CA GLU A 69 -4.96 1.18 2.01
C GLU A 69 -5.61 2.01 3.11
N GLY A 70 -6.88 2.37 2.92
CA GLY A 70 -7.66 3.09 3.92
C GLY A 70 -7.86 2.24 5.19
N PRO A 71 -8.00 2.88 6.37
CA PRO A 71 -8.13 2.17 7.63
C PRO A 71 -9.38 1.29 7.64
N ALA A 72 -9.22 0.00 7.95
CA ALA A 72 -10.35 -0.93 8.08
C ALA A 72 -11.23 -0.53 9.27
N VAL A 73 -12.41 0.03 8.99
CA VAL A 73 -13.37 0.53 9.99
C VAL A 73 -13.94 -0.58 10.88
N ALA A 74 -13.85 -1.84 10.45
CA ALA A 74 -14.47 -3.00 11.10
C ALA A 74 -13.65 -3.66 12.23
N ALA A 75 -12.57 -3.07 12.72
CA ALA A 75 -11.77 -3.66 13.79
C ALA A 75 -12.54 -3.70 15.14
N ARG A 76 -12.69 -4.90 15.71
CA ARG A 76 -13.53 -5.14 16.91
C ARG A 76 -12.95 -4.59 18.23
N ASN A 77 -11.64 -4.35 18.34
CA ASN A 77 -10.97 -3.90 19.57
C ASN A 77 -10.69 -2.41 19.57
N ALA A 78 -11.25 -1.66 20.53
CA ALA A 78 -11.15 -0.19 20.61
C ALA A 78 -9.69 0.32 20.72
N GLY A 79 -8.84 -0.33 21.52
CA GLY A 79 -7.43 0.06 21.70
C GLY A 79 -6.61 -0.07 20.43
N SER A 80 -6.77 -1.18 19.69
CA SER A 80 -6.05 -1.37 18.43
C SER A 80 -6.55 -0.46 17.30
N ARG A 81 -7.80 0.02 17.39
CA ARG A 81 -8.34 1.01 16.42
C ARG A 81 -7.66 2.36 16.58
N HIS A 82 -7.44 2.82 17.81
CA HIS A 82 -6.76 4.08 18.08
C HIS A 82 -5.33 4.07 17.54
N ASP A 83 -4.56 3.01 17.82
CA ASP A 83 -3.19 2.89 17.34
C ASP A 83 -3.10 2.74 15.81
N ARG A 84 -4.02 2.00 15.20
CA ARG A 84 -4.09 1.90 13.73
C ARG A 84 -4.38 3.25 13.06
N SER A 85 -5.34 4.00 13.60
CA SER A 85 -5.63 5.34 13.07
C SER A 85 -4.47 6.31 13.29
N GLY A 86 -3.82 6.23 14.47
CA GLY A 86 -2.64 7.03 14.76
C GLY A 86 -1.47 6.70 13.83
N LEU A 87 -1.20 5.41 13.60
CA LEU A 87 -0.20 4.96 12.64
C LEU A 87 -0.52 5.43 11.22
N TRP A 88 -1.77 5.27 10.79
CA TRP A 88 -2.20 5.64 9.44
C TRP A 88 -1.95 7.14 9.17
N TRP A 89 -2.40 8.01 10.06
CA TRP A 89 -2.18 9.45 9.92
C TRP A 89 -0.71 9.84 10.00
N ARG A 90 0.06 9.16 10.86
CA ARG A 90 1.50 9.40 10.98
C ARG A 90 2.24 9.05 9.68
N VAL A 91 1.92 7.90 9.09
CA VAL A 91 2.50 7.50 7.80
C VAL A 91 2.09 8.46 6.69
N VAL A 92 0.79 8.77 6.56
CA VAL A 92 0.30 9.72 5.55
C VAL A 92 0.99 11.07 5.67
N GLN A 93 1.10 11.62 6.88
CA GLN A 93 1.78 12.90 7.10
C GLN A 93 3.27 12.83 6.72
N THR A 94 3.96 11.76 7.10
CA THR A 94 5.38 11.54 6.74
C THR A 94 5.56 11.52 5.21
N LEU A 95 4.71 10.83 4.48
CA LEU A 95 4.77 10.78 3.01
C LEU A 95 4.50 12.16 2.39
N LEU A 96 3.50 12.88 2.88
CA LEU A 96 3.16 14.23 2.39
C LEU A 96 4.28 15.23 2.67
N ASP A 97 4.89 15.19 3.87
CA ASP A 97 6.02 16.05 4.25
C ASP A 97 7.27 15.77 3.39
N SER A 98 7.41 14.54 2.90
CA SER A 98 8.45 14.17 1.92
C SER A 98 8.12 14.57 0.48
N GLY A 99 6.96 15.21 0.23
CA GLY A 99 6.52 15.65 -1.09
C GLY A 99 5.97 14.53 -1.97
N ILE A 100 5.66 13.37 -1.41
CA ILE A 100 5.07 12.24 -2.12
C ILE A 100 3.58 12.49 -2.33
N THR A 101 3.08 12.27 -3.55
CA THR A 101 1.65 12.31 -3.84
C THR A 101 0.97 11.05 -3.28
N VAL A 102 0.05 11.19 -2.33
CA VAL A 102 -0.59 10.06 -1.65
C VAL A 102 -2.03 9.89 -2.08
N VAL A 103 -2.45 8.65 -2.36
CA VAL A 103 -3.85 8.29 -2.60
C VAL A 103 -4.30 7.19 -1.65
N GLU A 104 -5.44 7.42 -0.99
CA GLU A 104 -6.10 6.41 -0.16
C GLU A 104 -6.94 5.49 -1.03
N ILE A 105 -6.76 4.17 -0.90
CA ILE A 105 -7.49 3.15 -1.66
C ILE A 105 -8.33 2.30 -0.71
N ALA A 106 -9.64 2.20 -0.99
CA ALA A 106 -10.51 1.32 -0.20
C ALA A 106 -10.15 -0.16 -0.40
N PRO A 107 -10.18 -1.02 0.66
CA PRO A 107 -9.87 -2.44 0.57
C PRO A 107 -10.63 -3.17 -0.55
N ALA A 108 -11.93 -2.86 -0.71
CA ALA A 108 -12.75 -3.44 -1.78
C ALA A 108 -12.33 -3.00 -3.18
N ALA A 109 -11.82 -1.77 -3.35
CA ALA A 109 -11.30 -1.28 -4.63
C ALA A 109 -9.99 -1.98 -4.98
N ARG A 110 -9.06 -2.12 -4.04
CA ARG A 110 -7.82 -2.90 -4.21
C ARG A 110 -8.12 -4.34 -4.61
N ALA A 111 -8.98 -5.04 -3.86
CA ALA A 111 -9.37 -6.41 -4.18
C ALA A 111 -10.02 -6.52 -5.57
N LYS A 112 -10.90 -5.58 -5.93
CA LYS A 112 -11.53 -5.55 -7.25
C LYS A 112 -10.51 -5.28 -8.35
N TYR A 113 -9.56 -4.39 -8.14
CA TYR A 113 -8.50 -4.12 -9.10
C TYR A 113 -7.63 -5.35 -9.35
N ALA A 114 -7.23 -6.07 -8.32
CA ALA A 114 -6.45 -7.31 -8.47
C ALA A 114 -7.23 -8.44 -9.14
N THR A 115 -8.49 -8.67 -8.76
CA THR A 115 -9.24 -9.89 -9.06
C THR A 115 -10.47 -9.73 -9.96
N GLY A 116 -10.94 -8.50 -10.18
CA GLY A 116 -12.23 -8.20 -10.80
C GLY A 116 -13.41 -8.18 -9.80
N SER A 117 -13.21 -8.59 -8.53
CA SER A 117 -14.26 -8.67 -7.49
C SER A 117 -13.82 -8.02 -6.18
N GLY A 118 -14.58 -7.04 -5.69
CA GLY A 118 -14.32 -6.38 -4.40
C GLY A 118 -14.58 -7.25 -3.17
N ALA A 119 -15.22 -8.40 -3.34
CA ALA A 119 -15.48 -9.38 -2.28
C ALA A 119 -14.50 -10.58 -2.33
N ALA A 120 -13.42 -10.48 -3.11
CA ALA A 120 -12.43 -11.55 -3.22
C ALA A 120 -11.71 -11.78 -1.88
N GLY A 121 -11.62 -13.05 -1.47
CA GLY A 121 -10.82 -13.45 -0.31
C GLY A 121 -9.32 -13.37 -0.60
N LYS A 122 -8.52 -13.42 0.47
CA LYS A 122 -7.05 -13.24 0.41
C LYS A 122 -6.36 -14.19 -0.57
N ASP A 123 -6.71 -15.47 -0.57
CA ASP A 123 -6.11 -16.47 -1.47
C ASP A 123 -6.33 -16.12 -2.95
N LYS A 124 -7.51 -15.57 -3.28
CA LYS A 124 -7.80 -15.12 -4.65
C LYS A 124 -6.96 -13.91 -5.04
N VAL A 125 -6.67 -13.02 -4.10
CA VAL A 125 -5.83 -11.85 -4.36
C VAL A 125 -4.40 -12.30 -4.63
N ILE A 126 -3.81 -13.17 -3.80
CA ILE A 126 -2.45 -13.72 -4.02
C ILE A 126 -2.36 -14.36 -5.41
N LEU A 127 -3.26 -15.28 -5.73
CA LEU A 127 -3.24 -15.96 -7.04
C LEU A 127 -3.39 -15.00 -8.23
N ALA A 128 -4.17 -13.93 -8.06
CA ALA A 128 -4.34 -12.91 -9.10
C ALA A 128 -3.07 -12.08 -9.27
N VAL A 129 -2.40 -11.75 -8.16
CA VAL A 129 -1.14 -11.00 -8.14
C VAL A 129 -0.02 -11.84 -8.77
N GLU A 130 0.16 -13.09 -8.36
CA GLU A 130 1.15 -14.01 -8.94
C GLU A 130 1.00 -14.17 -10.46
N ARG A 131 -0.24 -14.23 -10.93
CA ARG A 131 -0.50 -14.36 -12.38
C ARG A 131 -0.23 -13.10 -13.17
N ARG A 132 -0.50 -11.92 -12.58
CA ARG A 132 -0.43 -10.65 -13.29
C ARG A 132 0.91 -9.97 -13.14
N TRP A 133 1.53 -10.09 -11.99
CA TRP A 133 2.84 -9.52 -11.66
C TRP A 133 3.80 -10.60 -11.16
N PRO A 134 4.12 -11.62 -11.99
CA PRO A 134 4.91 -12.78 -11.56
C PRO A 134 6.31 -12.41 -11.07
N HIS A 135 6.85 -11.28 -11.54
CA HIS A 135 8.15 -10.77 -11.15
C HIS A 135 8.18 -10.08 -9.77
N ALA A 136 7.01 -9.85 -9.16
CA ALA A 136 6.95 -9.26 -7.82
C ALA A 136 7.39 -10.24 -6.72
N HIS A 137 7.27 -11.57 -6.97
CA HIS A 137 7.63 -12.61 -6.00
C HIS A 137 7.05 -12.40 -4.59
N ALA A 138 5.79 -11.90 -4.51
CA ALA A 138 5.13 -11.67 -3.24
C ALA A 138 5.00 -12.98 -2.44
N SER A 139 5.56 -13.01 -1.23
CA SER A 139 5.66 -14.22 -0.40
C SER A 139 4.49 -14.39 0.58
N ASN A 140 3.68 -13.35 0.76
CA ASN A 140 2.56 -13.34 1.70
C ASN A 140 1.44 -12.40 1.25
N ASN A 141 0.29 -12.46 1.96
CA ASN A 141 -0.89 -11.65 1.64
C ASN A 141 -0.62 -10.13 1.65
N ASN A 142 0.18 -9.65 2.61
CA ASN A 142 0.41 -8.21 2.78
C ASN A 142 1.26 -7.68 1.62
N GLU A 143 2.25 -8.43 1.17
CA GLU A 143 3.04 -8.09 -0.02
C GLU A 143 2.19 -8.14 -1.29
N ALA A 144 1.34 -9.16 -1.45
CA ALA A 144 0.42 -9.23 -2.59
C ALA A 144 -0.55 -8.04 -2.61
N ASP A 145 -1.08 -7.65 -1.47
CA ASP A 145 -1.93 -6.48 -1.33
C ASP A 145 -1.17 -5.19 -1.68
N ALA A 146 0.08 -5.06 -1.25
CA ALA A 146 0.96 -3.95 -1.60
C ALA A 146 1.30 -3.90 -3.10
N VAL A 147 1.51 -5.05 -3.77
CA VAL A 147 1.72 -5.14 -5.23
C VAL A 147 0.48 -4.62 -5.98
N ALA A 148 -0.72 -4.98 -5.56
CA ALA A 148 -1.93 -4.41 -6.15
C ALA A 148 -2.02 -2.89 -5.95
N LEU A 149 -1.61 -2.38 -4.78
CA LEU A 149 -1.61 -0.95 -4.47
C LEU A 149 -0.56 -0.18 -5.29
N VAL A 150 0.66 -0.70 -5.45
CA VAL A 150 1.67 -0.03 -6.27
C VAL A 150 1.25 0.07 -7.73
N SER A 151 0.62 -0.97 -8.27
CA SER A 151 0.06 -0.93 -9.63
C SER A 151 -1.07 0.10 -9.77
N ILE A 152 -1.92 0.25 -8.74
CA ILE A 152 -2.93 1.32 -8.69
C ILE A 152 -2.27 2.69 -8.67
N ALA A 153 -1.26 2.92 -7.83
CA ALA A 153 -0.53 4.18 -7.74
C ALA A 153 0.05 4.59 -9.09
N ALA A 154 0.80 3.70 -9.72
CA ALA A 154 1.41 3.90 -11.03
C ALA A 154 0.36 4.20 -12.10
N ARG A 155 -0.75 3.48 -12.13
CA ARG A 155 -1.84 3.70 -13.09
C ARG A 155 -2.54 5.04 -12.90
N LEU A 156 -2.87 5.42 -11.67
CA LEU A 156 -3.49 6.72 -11.38
C LEU A 156 -2.56 7.88 -11.72
N ALA A 157 -1.26 7.68 -11.63
CA ALA A 157 -0.23 8.64 -12.05
C ALA A 157 0.06 8.63 -13.57
N GLY A 158 -0.67 7.82 -14.37
CA GLY A 158 -0.56 7.80 -15.83
C GLY A 158 0.54 6.89 -16.39
N ALA A 159 1.22 6.09 -15.56
CA ALA A 159 2.30 5.19 -15.94
C ALA A 159 2.02 3.72 -15.50
N PRO A 160 0.99 3.07 -16.06
CA PRO A 160 0.61 1.71 -15.66
C PRO A 160 1.75 0.71 -15.91
N ILE A 161 1.95 -0.20 -14.96
CA ILE A 161 3.02 -1.20 -15.01
C ILE A 161 2.60 -2.50 -15.70
N GLU A 162 1.32 -2.72 -15.91
CA GLU A 162 0.77 -3.84 -16.67
C GLU A 162 0.41 -3.44 -18.10
N ASP A 163 0.65 -4.33 -19.06
CA ASP A 163 0.38 -4.09 -20.48
C ASP A 163 -1.13 -4.02 -20.77
N SER A 164 -1.93 -4.78 -20.04
CA SER A 164 -3.38 -4.75 -20.17
C SER A 164 -4.07 -5.09 -18.85
N MET A 165 -5.27 -4.52 -18.66
CA MET A 165 -6.11 -4.78 -17.51
C MET A 165 -7.56 -4.92 -17.94
N PRO A 166 -8.28 -5.98 -17.53
CA PRO A 166 -9.70 -6.16 -17.87
C PRO A 166 -10.56 -4.99 -17.37
N ALA A 167 -11.60 -4.66 -18.13
CA ALA A 167 -12.51 -3.55 -17.79
C ALA A 167 -13.15 -3.70 -16.39
N ALA A 168 -13.45 -4.94 -15.97
CA ALA A 168 -13.99 -5.21 -14.63
C ALA A 168 -13.03 -4.78 -13.50
N ASN A 169 -11.72 -4.95 -13.72
CA ASN A 169 -10.67 -4.54 -12.78
C ASN A 169 -10.53 -3.01 -12.80
N LEU A 170 -10.45 -2.41 -13.99
CA LEU A 170 -10.36 -0.94 -14.17
C LEU A 170 -11.55 -0.20 -13.55
N ALA A 171 -12.74 -0.81 -13.56
CA ALA A 171 -13.93 -0.26 -12.89
C ALA A 171 -13.77 -0.08 -11.37
N ALA A 172 -12.72 -0.62 -10.75
CA ALA A 172 -12.37 -0.33 -9.37
C ALA A 172 -11.91 1.13 -9.16
N LEU A 173 -11.35 1.75 -10.20
CA LEU A 173 -10.68 3.05 -10.11
C LEU A 173 -11.54 4.22 -10.60
N THR A 174 -12.76 4.00 -11.08
CA THR A 174 -13.62 5.05 -11.67
C THR A 174 -13.93 6.22 -10.74
N LYS A 175 -13.80 6.03 -9.43
CA LYS A 175 -14.06 7.07 -8.41
C LYS A 175 -12.80 7.79 -7.93
N TYR A 176 -11.62 7.35 -8.38
CA TYR A 176 -10.35 7.93 -7.95
C TYR A 176 -9.87 8.95 -8.98
N PRO A 177 -9.32 10.09 -8.54
CA PRO A 177 -8.78 11.09 -9.45
C PRO A 177 -7.50 10.56 -10.10
N THR A 178 -7.24 11.03 -11.33
CA THR A 178 -5.90 10.92 -11.90
C THR A 178 -4.94 11.77 -11.07
N LEU A 179 -3.80 11.23 -10.71
CA LEU A 179 -2.79 11.92 -9.93
C LEU A 179 -1.92 12.75 -10.87
N ASN A 180 -1.91 14.07 -10.67
CA ASN A 180 -0.96 14.93 -11.36
C ASN A 180 0.40 14.80 -10.67
N HIS A 181 1.41 14.35 -11.41
CA HIS A 181 2.76 14.26 -10.89
C HIS A 181 3.42 15.66 -10.91
N PRO A 182 3.78 16.25 -9.75
CA PRO A 182 4.34 17.61 -9.72
C PRO A 182 5.82 17.69 -10.14
N LYS A 183 6.52 16.58 -10.30
CA LYS A 183 7.95 16.60 -10.62
C LYS A 183 8.21 16.39 -12.12
N GLY A 184 8.01 17.44 -12.92
CA GLY A 184 8.80 17.64 -14.12
C GLY A 184 10.22 18.02 -13.67
N HIS A 185 11.13 17.08 -13.57
CA HIS A 185 12.56 17.42 -13.47
C HIS A 185 12.97 17.97 -14.84
N SER A 186 13.15 19.27 -14.90
CA SER A 186 13.81 19.97 -16.01
C SER A 186 15.31 19.75 -15.93
#